data_b1a693128389a680fe0c6f6cbe5100a7
#
_entry.id   b1a693128389a680fe0c6f6cbe5100a7
#
_cell.length_a   1.000
_cell.length_b   1.000
_cell.length_c   1.000
_cell.angle_alpha   90.00
_cell.angle_beta   90.00
_cell.angle_gamma   90.00
#
_symmetry.space_group_name_H-M   'P 1'
#
loop_
_entity.id
_entity.type
_entity.pdbx_description
1 polymer ?
#
loop_
_entity_poly.entity_id
_entity_poly.type
_entity_poly.pdbx_seq_one_letter_code
_entity_poly.pdbx_strand_id
1 'polypeptide(L)'
;MNSVERAEDMRRGRILLWASLAATLAACAASLAAVSLTGWSLFQPDTRYMVAIGRWIIENGELPTTDPLTLNEGLAYTCQQWPLCIAAAAIFDTFGEAGIKCAAAALDMAAAATAWACTLDRGRTGAVHAAASAALAAAIAVLCNSTPRGIDVMALCICYAAGRKWARGGRDSLLAAFPAAGFAMAQLHGALWTVALMVPCCLILDGRLDRYGRLKALTAAMSTVAACMLNPYGARLLMLPFLTMGAESLKSVGIGELAPWTEAAPAQAAAACTLAAALLLYRLRVRRRGGGRALLEAGDALVLGTLMLSLANVRNELFLMTSMALALSDIQGEVAGPCVRSPIAPAACCTAALLASLGLLAATVPRQTPIEASAARAMAALESSGAEPGDAVICDIDVGSELELAGYRPLLDTRAELFCPELNGGADAWGTARHVLAGDEDAIEGTGADFAAVPSGAYPALEDSLSGLGFSLVHDDGTFAVFARKPS
;
A
#
# COMPACT_ATOMS: atom_id res chain seq x y z
N MET A 1 -39.67 -8.19 27.63
CA MET A 1 -39.37 -8.62 26.26
C MET A 1 -39.46 -10.13 26.18
N ASN A 2 -40.41 -10.64 25.42
CA ASN A 2 -40.71 -12.05 25.21
C ASN A 2 -39.54 -12.78 24.52
N SER A 3 -39.40 -14.10 24.68
CA SER A 3 -38.38 -14.90 23.99
C SER A 3 -38.45 -14.78 22.44
N VAL A 4 -39.68 -14.63 21.92
CA VAL A 4 -39.94 -14.42 20.46
C VAL A 4 -39.43 -13.05 20.00
N GLU A 5 -39.70 -11.99 20.74
CA GLU A 5 -39.20 -10.63 20.43
C GLU A 5 -37.68 -10.57 20.44
N ARG A 6 -37.01 -11.25 21.40
CA ARG A 6 -35.54 -11.36 21.41
C ARG A 6 -34.99 -12.10 20.18
N ALA A 7 -35.65 -13.18 19.76
CA ALA A 7 -35.24 -13.94 18.59
C ALA A 7 -35.40 -13.13 17.28
N GLU A 8 -36.47 -12.36 17.17
CA GLU A 8 -36.69 -11.45 16.03
C GLU A 8 -35.68 -10.31 16.01
N ASP A 9 -35.36 -9.68 17.13
CA ASP A 9 -34.36 -8.61 17.23
C ASP A 9 -32.96 -9.13 16.89
N MET A 10 -32.59 -10.35 17.34
CA MET A 10 -31.34 -10.98 16.95
C MET A 10 -31.28 -11.31 15.45
N ARG A 11 -32.39 -11.76 14.86
CA ARG A 11 -32.48 -12.04 13.42
C ARG A 11 -32.34 -10.75 12.59
N ARG A 12 -33.04 -9.68 12.99
CA ARG A 12 -32.92 -8.35 12.37
C ARG A 12 -31.50 -7.82 12.44
N GLY A 13 -30.86 -7.90 13.62
CA GLY A 13 -29.48 -7.48 13.82
C GLY A 13 -28.51 -8.23 12.91
N ARG A 14 -28.66 -9.55 12.75
CA ARG A 14 -27.83 -10.34 11.83
C ARG A 14 -28.03 -9.95 10.36
N ILE A 15 -29.27 -9.71 9.92
CA ILE A 15 -29.55 -9.29 8.55
C ILE A 15 -28.89 -7.93 8.25
N LEU A 16 -28.98 -6.97 9.17
CA LEU A 16 -28.34 -5.65 9.02
C LEU A 16 -26.83 -5.74 9.02
N LEU A 17 -26.25 -6.64 9.82
CA LEU A 17 -24.81 -6.90 9.84
C LEU A 17 -24.32 -7.40 8.47
N TRP A 18 -24.98 -8.40 7.90
CA TRP A 18 -24.67 -8.92 6.57
C TRP A 18 -24.87 -7.89 5.47
N ALA A 19 -25.94 -7.10 5.55
CA ALA A 19 -26.19 -6.01 4.59
C ALA A 19 -25.07 -4.96 4.62
N SER A 20 -24.60 -4.60 5.82
CA SER A 20 -23.47 -3.66 5.99
C SER A 20 -22.17 -4.20 5.43
N LEU A 21 -21.83 -5.48 5.68
CA LEU A 21 -20.68 -6.13 5.08
C LEU A 21 -20.79 -6.17 3.56
N ALA A 22 -21.94 -6.60 3.04
CA ALA A 22 -22.18 -6.66 1.60
C ALA A 22 -22.04 -5.27 0.93
N ALA A 23 -22.53 -4.21 1.57
CA ALA A 23 -22.37 -2.84 1.07
C ALA A 23 -20.89 -2.40 1.08
N THR A 24 -20.14 -2.75 2.11
CA THR A 24 -18.71 -2.45 2.22
C THR A 24 -17.91 -3.15 1.12
N LEU A 25 -18.14 -4.44 0.93
CA LEU A 25 -17.46 -5.21 -0.12
C LEU A 25 -17.90 -4.78 -1.53
N ALA A 26 -19.17 -4.41 -1.71
CA ALA A 26 -19.67 -3.86 -2.97
C ALA A 26 -18.98 -2.53 -3.31
N ALA A 27 -18.78 -1.64 -2.33
CA ALA A 27 -18.08 -0.39 -2.54
C ALA A 27 -16.60 -0.63 -2.93
N CYS A 28 -15.92 -1.56 -2.27
CA CYS A 28 -14.54 -1.94 -2.63
C CYS A 28 -14.47 -2.50 -4.06
N ALA A 29 -15.29 -3.51 -4.37
CA ALA A 29 -15.30 -4.17 -5.68
C ALA A 29 -15.67 -3.20 -6.82
N ALA A 30 -16.66 -2.32 -6.60
CA ALA A 30 -17.03 -1.31 -7.58
C ALA A 30 -15.91 -0.29 -7.83
N SER A 31 -15.21 0.14 -6.77
CA SER A 31 -14.08 1.06 -6.88
C SER A 31 -12.89 0.43 -7.60
N LEU A 32 -12.55 -0.83 -7.30
CA LEU A 32 -11.51 -1.58 -8.01
C LEU A 32 -11.86 -1.75 -9.50
N ALA A 33 -13.11 -2.08 -9.81
CA ALA A 33 -13.57 -2.17 -11.19
C ALA A 33 -13.50 -0.81 -11.90
N ALA A 34 -13.87 0.29 -11.22
CA ALA A 34 -13.76 1.64 -11.76
C ALA A 34 -12.31 2.02 -12.05
N VAL A 35 -11.37 1.73 -11.13
CA VAL A 35 -9.93 1.92 -11.33
C VAL A 35 -9.45 1.17 -12.57
N SER A 36 -9.82 -0.11 -12.70
CA SER A 36 -9.46 -0.92 -13.88
C SER A 36 -10.04 -0.36 -15.19
N LEU A 37 -11.26 0.21 -15.15
CA LEU A 37 -11.88 0.83 -16.32
C LEU A 37 -11.22 2.15 -16.75
N THR A 38 -10.51 2.84 -15.86
CA THR A 38 -9.73 4.04 -16.22
C THR A 38 -8.39 3.72 -16.90
N GLY A 39 -8.08 2.43 -17.08
CA GLY A 39 -6.84 1.97 -17.70
C GLY A 39 -5.70 1.74 -16.69
N TRP A 40 -5.93 1.92 -15.41
CA TRP A 40 -4.96 1.57 -14.38
C TRP A 40 -4.90 0.06 -14.18
N SER A 41 -3.69 -0.48 -14.21
CA SER A 41 -3.47 -1.90 -13.94
C SER A 41 -3.48 -2.19 -12.44
N LEU A 42 -4.03 -3.35 -12.06
CA LEU A 42 -3.82 -3.93 -10.74
C LEU A 42 -2.52 -4.77 -10.66
N PHE A 43 -1.75 -4.82 -11.73
CA PHE A 43 -0.39 -5.36 -11.79
C PHE A 43 0.59 -4.19 -11.92
N GLN A 44 0.86 -3.55 -10.81
CA GLN A 44 1.70 -2.36 -10.73
C GLN A 44 3.19 -2.67 -10.93
N PRO A 45 4.01 -1.70 -11.33
CA PRO A 45 5.46 -1.87 -11.45
C PRO A 45 6.11 -2.43 -10.19
N ASP A 46 5.68 -1.98 -8.99
CA ASP A 46 6.15 -2.53 -7.72
C ASP A 46 5.88 -4.03 -7.56
N THR A 47 4.76 -4.52 -8.10
CA THR A 47 4.46 -5.96 -8.03
C THR A 47 5.26 -6.75 -9.05
N ARG A 48 5.69 -6.12 -10.16
CA ARG A 48 6.52 -6.77 -11.19
C ARG A 48 7.91 -7.08 -10.68
N TYR A 49 8.60 -6.10 -10.06
CA TYR A 49 9.89 -6.40 -9.45
C TYR A 49 9.76 -7.42 -8.31
N MET A 50 8.62 -7.42 -7.57
CA MET A 50 8.38 -8.44 -6.55
C MET A 50 8.33 -9.86 -7.14
N VAL A 51 7.74 -10.03 -8.32
CA VAL A 51 7.77 -11.33 -9.03
C VAL A 51 9.20 -11.71 -9.39
N ALA A 52 9.98 -10.79 -9.97
CA ALA A 52 11.37 -11.03 -10.35
C ALA A 52 12.24 -11.40 -9.13
N ILE A 53 12.17 -10.63 -8.05
CA ILE A 53 12.86 -10.95 -6.78
C ILE A 53 12.38 -12.28 -6.19
N GLY A 54 11.08 -12.56 -6.25
CA GLY A 54 10.53 -13.83 -5.76
C GLY A 54 11.07 -15.04 -6.50
N ARG A 55 11.19 -14.96 -7.83
CA ARG A 55 11.83 -15.98 -8.66
C ARG A 55 13.29 -16.16 -8.27
N TRP A 56 14.03 -15.05 -8.14
CA TRP A 56 15.43 -15.10 -7.72
C TRP A 56 15.59 -15.79 -6.35
N ILE A 57 14.74 -15.47 -5.36
CA ILE A 57 14.76 -16.13 -4.04
C ILE A 57 14.46 -17.62 -4.14
N ILE A 58 13.49 -18.03 -4.97
CA ILE A 58 13.13 -19.44 -5.16
C ILE A 58 14.29 -20.21 -5.81
N GLU A 59 14.92 -19.62 -6.83
CA GLU A 59 16.01 -20.25 -7.58
C GLU A 59 17.29 -20.38 -6.75
N ASN A 60 17.63 -19.36 -5.96
CA ASN A 60 18.89 -19.33 -5.18
C ASN A 60 18.74 -19.90 -3.77
N GLY A 61 17.52 -20.01 -3.24
CA GLY A 61 17.25 -20.52 -1.88
C GLY A 61 17.71 -19.61 -0.76
N GLU A 62 18.02 -18.34 -1.04
CA GLU A 62 18.50 -17.34 -0.09
C GLU A 62 17.84 -15.98 -0.29
N LEU A 63 17.94 -15.09 0.70
CA LEU A 63 17.45 -13.72 0.60
C LEU A 63 18.57 -12.79 0.11
N PRO A 64 18.30 -11.90 -0.89
CA PRO A 64 19.31 -11.01 -1.43
C PRO A 64 19.72 -9.96 -0.40
N THR A 65 21.04 -9.77 -0.22
CA THR A 65 21.64 -8.68 0.58
C THR A 65 22.23 -7.58 -0.29
N THR A 66 22.44 -7.89 -1.57
CA THR A 66 22.76 -6.96 -2.66
C THR A 66 21.72 -7.09 -3.75
N ASP A 67 21.55 -6.06 -4.57
CA ASP A 67 20.58 -6.09 -5.67
C ASP A 67 21.01 -7.12 -6.74
N PRO A 68 20.12 -8.08 -7.09
CA PRO A 68 20.43 -9.08 -8.10
C PRO A 68 19.83 -8.77 -9.48
N LEU A 69 19.04 -7.72 -9.64
CA LEU A 69 18.19 -7.54 -10.82
C LEU A 69 18.68 -6.45 -11.77
N THR A 70 19.28 -5.35 -11.25
CA THR A 70 19.69 -4.24 -12.10
C THR A 70 21.11 -4.41 -12.65
N LEU A 71 21.49 -3.56 -13.59
CA LEU A 71 22.85 -3.52 -14.10
C LEU A 71 23.85 -2.91 -13.08
N ASN A 72 23.34 -2.28 -12.02
CA ASN A 72 24.16 -1.66 -10.99
C ASN A 72 24.68 -2.72 -10.00
N GLU A 73 25.97 -3.01 -10.05
CA GLU A 73 26.57 -4.06 -9.21
C GLU A 73 26.82 -3.61 -7.77
N GLY A 74 26.59 -4.51 -6.82
CA GLY A 74 26.98 -4.33 -5.42
C GLY A 74 26.11 -3.40 -4.60
N LEU A 75 24.99 -2.90 -5.12
CA LEU A 75 24.05 -2.08 -4.37
C LEU A 75 23.49 -2.89 -3.19
N ALA A 76 23.69 -2.40 -1.99
CA ALA A 76 23.16 -3.07 -0.81
C ALA A 76 21.63 -3.03 -0.81
N TYR A 77 20.99 -4.19 -0.71
CA TYR A 77 19.54 -4.36 -0.81
C TYR A 77 18.92 -4.97 0.44
N THR A 78 17.70 -4.56 0.76
CA THR A 78 16.89 -5.12 1.84
C THR A 78 15.51 -5.47 1.29
N CYS A 79 15.26 -6.75 1.07
CA CYS A 79 13.95 -7.21 0.58
C CYS A 79 12.91 -7.13 1.70
N GLN A 80 12.27 -5.98 1.81
CA GLN A 80 11.36 -5.62 2.91
C GLN A 80 10.02 -6.37 2.91
N GLN A 81 9.74 -7.14 1.85
CA GLN A 81 8.48 -7.86 1.65
C GLN A 81 8.71 -9.26 1.05
N TRP A 82 9.80 -9.90 1.45
CA TRP A 82 10.27 -11.15 0.88
C TRP A 82 9.23 -12.28 0.79
N PRO A 83 8.32 -12.51 1.78
CA PRO A 83 7.31 -13.55 1.63
C PRO A 83 6.28 -13.23 0.55
N LEU A 84 5.98 -11.94 0.36
CA LEU A 84 5.07 -11.49 -0.70
C LEU A 84 5.73 -11.62 -2.07
N CYS A 85 7.05 -11.40 -2.18
CA CYS A 85 7.79 -11.64 -3.41
C CYS A 85 7.70 -13.12 -3.83
N ILE A 86 7.95 -14.06 -2.91
CA ILE A 86 7.81 -15.50 -3.17
C ILE A 86 6.37 -15.85 -3.57
N ALA A 87 5.37 -15.31 -2.85
CA ALA A 87 3.97 -15.55 -3.17
C ALA A 87 3.59 -14.97 -4.54
N ALA A 88 4.06 -13.75 -4.87
CA ALA A 88 3.81 -13.13 -6.16
C ALA A 88 4.43 -13.94 -7.31
N ALA A 89 5.67 -14.42 -7.17
CA ALA A 89 6.30 -15.31 -8.16
C ALA A 89 5.48 -16.58 -8.37
N ALA A 90 5.11 -17.27 -7.30
CA ALA A 90 4.32 -18.51 -7.38
C ALA A 90 2.95 -18.30 -8.03
N ILE A 91 2.26 -17.18 -7.72
CA ILE A 91 0.97 -16.83 -8.33
C ILE A 91 1.16 -16.49 -9.81
N PHE A 92 2.18 -15.69 -10.13
CA PHE A 92 2.44 -15.30 -11.52
C PHE A 92 2.81 -16.49 -12.39
N ASP A 93 3.69 -17.37 -11.93
CA ASP A 93 4.13 -18.55 -12.68
C ASP A 93 3.00 -19.56 -12.88
N THR A 94 1.98 -19.57 -12.01
CA THR A 94 0.83 -20.48 -12.10
C THR A 94 -0.33 -19.90 -12.90
N PHE A 95 -0.64 -18.60 -12.70
CA PHE A 95 -1.87 -17.96 -13.19
C PHE A 95 -1.61 -16.72 -14.05
N GLY A 96 -0.34 -16.34 -14.27
CA GLY A 96 0.04 -15.16 -15.03
C GLY A 96 -0.41 -13.84 -14.38
N GLU A 97 -0.45 -12.78 -15.18
CA GLU A 97 -0.88 -11.45 -14.76
C GLU A 97 -2.29 -11.43 -14.14
N ALA A 98 -3.22 -12.23 -14.70
CA ALA A 98 -4.58 -12.30 -14.19
C ALA A 98 -4.61 -12.82 -12.74
N GLY A 99 -3.72 -13.77 -12.40
CA GLY A 99 -3.58 -14.28 -11.03
C GLY A 99 -3.13 -13.18 -10.06
N ILE A 100 -2.14 -12.39 -10.43
CA ILE A 100 -1.67 -11.24 -9.62
C ILE A 100 -2.78 -10.21 -9.43
N LYS A 101 -3.46 -9.80 -10.50
CA LYS A 101 -4.56 -8.84 -10.44
C LYS A 101 -5.70 -9.32 -9.53
N CYS A 102 -6.05 -10.60 -9.61
CA CYS A 102 -7.05 -11.20 -8.72
C CYS A 102 -6.56 -11.26 -7.26
N ALA A 103 -5.29 -11.58 -7.02
CA ALA A 103 -4.72 -11.62 -5.67
C ALA A 103 -4.67 -10.22 -5.04
N ALA A 104 -4.29 -9.19 -5.79
CA ALA A 104 -4.33 -7.79 -5.35
C ALA A 104 -5.76 -7.35 -4.97
N ALA A 105 -6.74 -7.61 -5.84
CA ALA A 105 -8.14 -7.31 -5.55
C ALA A 105 -8.64 -8.05 -4.31
N ALA A 106 -8.25 -9.33 -4.13
CA ALA A 106 -8.63 -10.11 -2.95
C ALA A 106 -8.00 -9.55 -1.67
N LEU A 107 -6.76 -9.06 -1.72
CA LEU A 107 -6.08 -8.40 -0.59
C LEU A 107 -6.81 -7.13 -0.17
N ASP A 108 -7.19 -6.27 -1.12
CA ASP A 108 -7.92 -5.03 -0.84
C ASP A 108 -9.32 -5.32 -0.28
N MET A 109 -10.01 -6.33 -0.79
CA MET A 109 -11.28 -6.78 -0.23
C MET A 109 -11.14 -7.35 1.18
N ALA A 110 -10.05 -8.08 1.46
CA ALA A 110 -9.75 -8.57 2.81
C ALA A 110 -9.46 -7.42 3.78
N ALA A 111 -8.72 -6.39 3.33
CA ALA A 111 -8.48 -5.18 4.11
C ALA A 111 -9.78 -4.42 4.41
N ALA A 112 -10.67 -4.27 3.42
CA ALA A 112 -11.98 -3.66 3.60
C ALA A 112 -12.86 -4.44 4.58
N ALA A 113 -12.89 -5.78 4.48
CA ALA A 113 -13.62 -6.64 5.42
C ALA A 113 -13.05 -6.54 6.85
N THR A 114 -11.73 -6.49 6.99
CA THR A 114 -11.05 -6.32 8.28
C THR A 114 -11.38 -4.97 8.90
N ALA A 115 -11.31 -3.89 8.12
CA ALA A 115 -11.67 -2.56 8.56
C ALA A 115 -13.14 -2.49 9.00
N TRP A 116 -14.04 -3.08 8.22
CA TRP A 116 -15.45 -3.21 8.60
C TRP A 116 -15.62 -3.95 9.93
N ALA A 117 -14.96 -5.09 10.14
CA ALA A 117 -15.06 -5.87 11.37
C ALA A 117 -14.50 -5.11 12.58
N CYS A 118 -13.37 -4.41 12.41
CA CYS A 118 -12.70 -3.68 13.48
C CYS A 118 -13.41 -2.36 13.85
N THR A 119 -14.20 -1.79 12.94
CA THR A 119 -15.03 -0.61 13.20
C THR A 119 -16.37 -0.95 13.87
N LEU A 120 -16.76 -2.23 13.96
CA LEU A 120 -17.96 -2.65 14.68
C LEU A 120 -17.82 -2.41 16.19
N ASP A 121 -18.80 -1.75 16.80
CA ASP A 121 -18.91 -1.67 18.25
C ASP A 121 -20.02 -2.61 18.75
N ARG A 122 -19.66 -3.54 19.66
CA ARG A 122 -20.59 -4.51 20.29
C ARG A 122 -21.46 -5.30 19.32
N GLY A 123 -20.99 -5.52 18.08
CA GLY A 123 -21.75 -6.24 17.05
C GLY A 123 -22.96 -5.49 16.52
N ARG A 124 -23.05 -4.17 16.72
CA ARG A 124 -24.15 -3.33 16.21
C ARG A 124 -23.71 -2.55 15.00
N THR A 125 -24.57 -2.55 13.98
CA THR A 125 -24.41 -1.70 12.78
C THR A 125 -25.44 -0.58 12.81
N GLY A 126 -24.96 0.65 12.57
CA GLY A 126 -25.83 1.81 12.28
C GLY A 126 -25.51 2.35 10.90
N ALA A 127 -26.32 3.28 10.40
CA ALA A 127 -26.10 3.93 9.11
C ALA A 127 -24.71 4.60 9.01
N VAL A 128 -24.24 5.21 10.10
CA VAL A 128 -22.92 5.85 10.17
C VAL A 128 -21.79 4.82 10.01
N HIS A 129 -21.88 3.67 10.69
CA HIS A 129 -20.92 2.58 10.52
C HIS A 129 -20.89 2.08 9.07
N ALA A 130 -22.06 1.78 8.50
CA ALA A 130 -22.16 1.28 7.14
C ALA A 130 -21.56 2.28 6.13
N ALA A 131 -21.90 3.57 6.26
CA ALA A 131 -21.37 4.63 5.39
C ALA A 131 -19.86 4.81 5.54
N ALA A 132 -19.35 4.86 6.77
CA ALA A 132 -17.92 5.02 7.03
C ALA A 132 -17.11 3.81 6.53
N SER A 133 -17.61 2.59 6.74
CA SER A 133 -16.97 1.37 6.26
C SER A 133 -16.97 1.29 4.73
N ALA A 134 -18.06 1.67 4.06
CA ALA A 134 -18.14 1.70 2.61
C ALA A 134 -17.20 2.78 2.02
N ALA A 135 -17.14 3.97 2.63
CA ALA A 135 -16.23 5.02 2.21
C ALA A 135 -14.76 4.61 2.38
N LEU A 136 -14.42 3.98 3.52
CA LEU A 136 -13.07 3.47 3.74
C LEU A 136 -12.73 2.33 2.77
N ALA A 137 -13.68 1.46 2.46
CA ALA A 137 -13.48 0.38 1.48
C ALA A 137 -13.20 0.92 0.07
N ALA A 138 -13.92 1.97 -0.34
CA ALA A 138 -13.65 2.67 -1.59
C ALA A 138 -12.25 3.34 -1.58
N ALA A 139 -11.88 3.98 -0.46
CA ALA A 139 -10.56 4.57 -0.29
C ALA A 139 -9.45 3.51 -0.35
N ILE A 140 -9.61 2.36 0.30
CA ILE A 140 -8.67 1.23 0.21
C ILE A 140 -8.45 0.84 -1.25
N ALA A 141 -9.52 0.61 -2.01
CA ALA A 141 -9.45 0.20 -3.41
C ALA A 141 -8.72 1.20 -4.32
N VAL A 142 -8.81 2.49 -4.01
CA VAL A 142 -8.18 3.56 -4.82
C VAL A 142 -6.74 3.84 -4.36
N LEU A 143 -6.50 3.84 -3.04
CA LEU A 143 -5.23 4.30 -2.45
C LEU A 143 -4.22 3.18 -2.16
N CYS A 144 -4.66 1.91 -2.00
CA CYS A 144 -3.75 0.78 -1.98
C CYS A 144 -3.10 0.56 -3.34
N ASN A 145 -3.85 0.87 -4.40
CA ASN A 145 -3.35 0.80 -5.77
C ASN A 145 -2.59 -0.52 -6.06
N SER A 146 -3.14 -1.63 -5.57
CA SER A 146 -2.57 -2.98 -5.72
C SER A 146 -1.19 -3.21 -5.09
N THR A 147 -0.73 -2.29 -4.28
CA THR A 147 0.47 -2.47 -3.45
C THR A 147 0.12 -3.18 -2.13
N PRO A 148 1.10 -3.67 -1.35
CA PRO A 148 0.85 -4.36 -0.08
C PRO A 148 0.19 -3.51 1.02
N ARG A 149 -0.19 -2.27 0.75
CA ARG A 149 -0.81 -1.33 1.73
C ARG A 149 -2.09 -1.86 2.39
N GLY A 150 -2.80 -2.79 1.75
CA GLY A 150 -3.92 -3.48 2.39
C GLY A 150 -3.52 -4.19 3.68
N ILE A 151 -2.29 -4.72 3.74
CA ILE A 151 -1.74 -5.36 4.96
C ILE A 151 -1.55 -4.32 6.07
N ASP A 152 -1.09 -3.12 5.74
CA ASP A 152 -0.88 -2.02 6.70
C ASP A 152 -2.22 -1.59 7.32
N VAL A 153 -3.26 -1.47 6.49
CA VAL A 153 -4.62 -1.16 6.95
C VAL A 153 -5.13 -2.25 7.88
N MET A 154 -4.95 -3.53 7.52
CA MET A 154 -5.34 -4.64 8.39
C MET A 154 -4.61 -4.61 9.73
N ALA A 155 -3.29 -4.39 9.72
CA ALA A 155 -2.48 -4.31 10.93
C ALA A 155 -2.96 -3.15 11.84
N LEU A 156 -3.15 -1.94 11.27
CA LEU A 156 -3.66 -0.79 12.00
C LEU A 156 -5.05 -1.05 12.61
N CYS A 157 -5.97 -1.61 11.83
CA CYS A 157 -7.32 -1.94 12.28
C CYS A 157 -7.33 -2.96 13.41
N ILE A 158 -6.56 -4.05 13.28
CA ILE A 158 -6.47 -5.12 14.29
C ILE A 158 -5.85 -4.55 15.58
N CYS A 159 -4.76 -3.80 15.47
CA CYS A 159 -4.12 -3.15 16.62
C CYS A 159 -5.10 -2.19 17.32
N TYR A 160 -5.83 -1.36 16.55
CA TYR A 160 -6.79 -0.43 17.13
C TYR A 160 -7.94 -1.16 17.84
N ALA A 161 -8.52 -2.19 17.23
CA ALA A 161 -9.60 -2.97 17.83
C ALA A 161 -9.15 -3.65 19.12
N ALA A 162 -7.95 -4.23 19.14
CA ALA A 162 -7.36 -4.84 20.32
C ALA A 162 -7.11 -3.80 21.43
N GLY A 163 -6.47 -2.68 21.11
CA GLY A 163 -6.17 -1.60 22.04
C GLY A 163 -7.44 -0.96 22.62
N ARG A 164 -8.42 -0.68 21.76
CA ARG A 164 -9.73 -0.15 22.16
C ARG A 164 -10.43 -1.09 23.14
N LYS A 165 -10.48 -2.39 22.83
CA LYS A 165 -11.11 -3.40 23.67
C LYS A 165 -10.39 -3.55 25.01
N TRP A 166 -9.06 -3.53 24.99
CA TRP A 166 -8.25 -3.55 26.19
C TRP A 166 -8.47 -2.31 27.07
N ALA A 167 -8.40 -1.11 26.52
CA ALA A 167 -8.59 0.14 27.25
C ALA A 167 -10.00 0.27 27.88
N ARG A 168 -10.99 -0.48 27.38
CA ARG A 168 -12.35 -0.57 27.94
C ARG A 168 -12.49 -1.68 29.00
N GLY A 169 -11.39 -2.18 29.56
CA GLY A 169 -11.38 -3.20 30.61
C GLY A 169 -11.28 -4.66 30.09
N GLY A 170 -10.80 -4.82 28.84
CA GLY A 170 -10.52 -6.15 28.29
C GLY A 170 -9.29 -6.81 28.91
N ARG A 171 -9.07 -8.08 28.56
CA ARG A 171 -7.95 -8.89 29.07
C ARG A 171 -6.61 -8.37 28.55
N ASP A 172 -5.56 -8.44 29.37
CA ASP A 172 -4.19 -8.03 28.97
C ASP A 172 -3.63 -8.85 27.80
N SER A 173 -4.13 -10.07 27.56
CA SER A 173 -3.76 -10.87 26.39
C SER A 173 -4.03 -10.19 25.06
N LEU A 174 -4.92 -9.19 25.00
CA LEU A 174 -5.17 -8.39 23.80
C LEU A 174 -3.95 -7.55 23.40
N LEU A 175 -3.08 -7.21 24.35
CA LEU A 175 -1.84 -6.48 24.05
C LEU A 175 -0.85 -7.30 23.22
N ALA A 176 -0.98 -8.64 23.20
CA ALA A 176 -0.17 -9.50 22.34
C ALA A 176 -0.42 -9.27 20.82
N ALA A 177 -1.53 -8.63 20.47
CA ALA A 177 -1.80 -8.25 19.08
C ALA A 177 -0.75 -7.29 18.51
N PHE A 178 -0.15 -6.43 19.34
CA PHE A 178 0.83 -5.46 18.88
C PHE A 178 2.16 -6.11 18.46
N PRO A 179 2.85 -6.90 19.31
CA PRO A 179 4.06 -7.59 18.87
C PRO A 179 3.79 -8.61 17.75
N ALA A 180 2.62 -9.25 17.71
CA ALA A 180 2.25 -10.13 16.61
C ALA A 180 2.09 -9.37 15.29
N ALA A 181 1.43 -8.21 15.31
CA ALA A 181 1.33 -7.33 14.14
C ALA A 181 2.71 -6.79 13.74
N GLY A 182 3.56 -6.39 14.69
CA GLY A 182 4.91 -5.94 14.43
C GLY A 182 5.77 -7.00 13.74
N PHE A 183 5.75 -8.23 14.26
CA PHE A 183 6.43 -9.36 13.63
C PHE A 183 5.93 -9.58 12.19
N ALA A 184 4.62 -9.63 11.98
CA ALA A 184 4.03 -9.83 10.66
C ALA A 184 4.40 -8.70 9.69
N MET A 185 4.31 -7.43 10.14
CA MET A 185 4.68 -6.27 9.33
C MET A 185 6.15 -6.29 8.93
N ALA A 186 7.06 -6.64 9.84
CA ALA A 186 8.49 -6.74 9.55
C ALA A 186 8.83 -7.83 8.51
N GLN A 187 7.96 -8.81 8.29
CA GLN A 187 8.12 -9.82 7.23
C GLN A 187 7.42 -9.41 5.93
N LEU A 188 6.18 -8.89 6.03
CA LEU A 188 5.29 -8.70 4.89
C LEU A 188 5.40 -7.30 4.25
N HIS A 189 5.69 -6.27 5.04
CA HIS A 189 5.87 -4.89 4.55
C HIS A 189 6.80 -4.11 5.50
N GLY A 190 8.06 -4.51 5.52
CA GLY A 190 9.04 -4.11 6.54
C GLY A 190 9.30 -2.61 6.61
N ALA A 191 9.22 -1.86 5.51
CA ALA A 191 9.35 -0.40 5.55
C ALA A 191 8.27 0.30 6.39
N LEU A 192 7.13 -0.36 6.60
CA LEU A 192 5.98 0.18 7.34
C LEU A 192 5.72 -0.55 8.68
N TRP A 193 6.72 -1.25 9.22
CA TRP A 193 6.61 -1.90 10.53
C TRP A 193 6.16 -0.95 11.64
N THR A 194 6.44 0.34 11.53
CA THR A 194 6.06 1.39 12.48
C THR A 194 4.55 1.56 12.62
N VAL A 195 3.74 1.11 11.64
CA VAL A 195 2.27 1.08 11.72
C VAL A 195 1.80 0.31 12.95
N ALA A 196 2.47 -0.81 13.29
CA ALA A 196 2.15 -1.59 14.48
C ALA A 196 2.43 -0.84 15.80
N LEU A 197 3.28 0.21 15.77
CA LEU A 197 3.55 1.07 16.93
C LEU A 197 2.54 2.20 17.10
N MET A 198 1.83 2.61 16.06
CA MET A 198 0.94 3.79 16.12
C MET A 198 -0.05 3.68 17.28
N VAL A 199 -0.73 2.54 17.40
CA VAL A 199 -1.77 2.36 18.43
C VAL A 199 -1.20 2.25 19.85
N PRO A 200 -0.19 1.41 20.17
CA PRO A 200 0.34 1.35 21.52
C PRO A 200 0.96 2.68 21.96
N CYS A 201 1.58 3.47 21.07
CA CYS A 201 2.03 4.83 21.36
C CYS A 201 0.85 5.77 21.67
N CYS A 202 -0.26 5.70 20.92
CA CYS A 202 -1.47 6.47 21.21
C CYS A 202 -2.11 6.07 22.54
N LEU A 203 -2.05 4.79 22.94
CA LEU A 203 -2.55 4.32 24.23
C LEU A 203 -1.76 4.92 25.41
N ILE A 204 -0.45 5.15 25.28
CA ILE A 204 0.35 5.85 26.30
C ILE A 204 -0.20 7.26 26.57
N LEU A 205 -0.74 7.91 25.55
CA LEU A 205 -1.32 9.25 25.61
C LEU A 205 -2.80 9.24 26.04
N ASP A 206 -3.44 8.07 26.17
CA ASP A 206 -4.87 7.97 26.50
C ASP A 206 -5.13 8.42 27.96
N GLY A 207 -5.90 9.50 28.09
CA GLY A 207 -6.24 10.09 29.39
C GLY A 207 -7.13 9.22 30.27
N ARG A 208 -7.70 8.11 29.75
CA ARG A 208 -8.50 7.15 30.53
C ARG A 208 -7.64 6.15 31.28
N LEU A 209 -6.39 5.93 30.83
CA LEU A 209 -5.49 4.97 31.43
C LEU A 209 -4.77 5.56 32.65
N ASP A 210 -4.71 4.78 33.70
CA ASP A 210 -3.87 5.05 34.87
C ASP A 210 -2.39 4.79 34.56
N ARG A 211 -1.52 5.00 35.57
CA ARG A 211 -0.08 4.80 35.42
C ARG A 211 0.25 3.35 35.00
N TYR A 212 -0.47 2.37 35.56
CA TYR A 212 -0.24 0.95 35.23
C TYR A 212 -0.65 0.62 33.81
N GLY A 213 -1.79 1.14 33.34
CA GLY A 213 -2.25 0.98 31.98
C GLY A 213 -1.26 1.57 30.98
N ARG A 214 -0.74 2.77 31.24
CA ARG A 214 0.28 3.39 30.40
C ARG A 214 1.59 2.60 30.37
N LEU A 215 2.02 2.04 31.51
CA LEU A 215 3.20 1.17 31.56
C LEU A 215 2.98 -0.12 30.74
N LYS A 216 1.80 -0.74 30.81
CA LYS A 216 1.46 -1.89 29.95
C LYS A 216 1.48 -1.53 28.46
N ALA A 217 0.94 -0.37 28.09
CA ALA A 217 0.99 0.12 26.70
C ALA A 217 2.44 0.36 26.25
N LEU A 218 3.30 0.93 27.10
CA LEU A 218 4.73 1.09 26.82
C LEU A 218 5.43 -0.26 26.66
N THR A 219 5.15 -1.21 27.56
CA THR A 219 5.70 -2.57 27.45
C THR A 219 5.28 -3.23 26.14
N ALA A 220 4.02 -3.05 25.74
CA ALA A 220 3.52 -3.57 24.46
C ALA A 220 4.24 -2.90 23.26
N ALA A 221 4.48 -1.59 23.29
CA ALA A 221 5.25 -0.89 22.26
C ALA A 221 6.69 -1.42 22.17
N MET A 222 7.38 -1.57 23.31
CA MET A 222 8.74 -2.12 23.34
C MET A 222 8.81 -3.57 22.88
N SER A 223 7.82 -4.39 23.26
CA SER A 223 7.69 -5.77 22.79
C SER A 223 7.44 -5.83 21.28
N THR A 224 6.73 -4.85 20.72
CA THR A 224 6.52 -4.73 19.27
C THR A 224 7.83 -4.46 18.54
N VAL A 225 8.65 -3.52 19.02
CA VAL A 225 9.98 -3.26 18.47
C VAL A 225 10.85 -4.51 18.53
N ALA A 226 10.86 -5.20 19.69
CA ALA A 226 11.62 -6.43 19.85
C ALA A 226 11.14 -7.54 18.89
N ALA A 227 9.83 -7.65 18.66
CA ALA A 227 9.27 -8.61 17.71
C ALA A 227 9.65 -8.27 16.25
N CYS A 228 9.70 -6.98 15.90
CA CYS A 228 10.16 -6.53 14.58
C CYS A 228 11.63 -6.87 14.32
N MET A 229 12.48 -6.98 15.36
CA MET A 229 13.89 -7.41 15.21
C MET A 229 14.01 -8.87 14.75
N LEU A 230 12.96 -9.69 14.87
CA LEU A 230 12.93 -11.08 14.43
C LEU A 230 12.67 -11.18 12.91
N ASN A 231 13.30 -10.32 12.12
CA ASN A 231 13.30 -10.34 10.67
C ASN A 231 14.67 -10.76 10.13
N PRO A 232 14.78 -11.25 8.88
CA PRO A 232 16.06 -11.72 8.32
C PRO A 232 17.16 -10.65 8.24
N TYR A 233 16.80 -9.37 8.15
CA TYR A 233 17.73 -8.24 8.01
C TYR A 233 18.02 -7.52 9.32
N GLY A 234 17.39 -7.93 10.42
CA GLY A 234 17.60 -7.38 11.76
C GLY A 234 17.37 -5.87 11.83
N ALA A 235 18.33 -5.16 12.43
CA ALA A 235 18.25 -3.72 12.64
C ALA A 235 18.24 -2.92 11.32
N ARG A 236 18.82 -3.43 10.24
CA ARG A 236 18.85 -2.75 8.95
C ARG A 236 17.43 -2.47 8.42
N LEU A 237 16.54 -3.46 8.50
CA LEU A 237 15.13 -3.29 8.12
C LEU A 237 14.43 -2.25 9.01
N LEU A 238 14.70 -2.27 10.33
CA LEU A 238 14.04 -1.35 11.26
C LEU A 238 14.47 0.10 11.03
N MET A 239 15.69 0.31 10.58
CA MET A 239 16.20 1.67 10.29
C MET A 239 15.69 2.22 8.95
N LEU A 240 15.22 1.36 8.04
CA LEU A 240 14.84 1.75 6.68
C LEU A 240 13.83 2.91 6.62
N PRO A 241 12.70 2.92 7.38
CA PRO A 241 11.76 4.05 7.32
C PRO A 241 12.36 5.38 7.79
N PHE A 242 13.32 5.36 8.71
CA PHE A 242 13.97 6.57 9.21
C PHE A 242 15.02 7.08 8.23
N LEU A 243 15.76 6.17 7.60
CA LEU A 243 16.75 6.51 6.57
C LEU A 243 16.06 7.08 5.32
N THR A 244 14.97 6.47 4.85
CA THR A 244 14.18 6.98 3.72
C THR A 244 13.62 8.37 3.97
N MET A 245 13.15 8.66 5.18
CA MET A 245 12.67 10.01 5.54
C MET A 245 13.79 11.06 5.53
N GLY A 246 15.03 10.65 5.79
CA GLY A 246 16.22 11.51 5.85
C GLY A 246 16.98 11.64 4.54
N ALA A 247 16.72 10.79 3.54
CA ALA A 247 17.47 10.73 2.29
C ALA A 247 17.17 11.94 1.37
N GLU A 248 18.15 12.83 1.21
CA GLU A 248 18.02 13.99 0.34
C GLU A 248 18.02 13.57 -1.16
N SER A 249 18.79 12.53 -1.50
CA SER A 249 18.80 11.98 -2.86
C SER A 249 17.41 11.46 -3.26
N LEU A 250 16.69 10.78 -2.37
CA LEU A 250 15.34 10.28 -2.63
C LEU A 250 14.33 11.42 -2.91
N LYS A 251 14.47 12.56 -2.22
CA LYS A 251 13.66 13.75 -2.51
C LYS A 251 13.92 14.30 -3.90
N SER A 252 15.16 14.20 -4.38
CA SER A 252 15.56 14.68 -5.72
C SER A 252 15.01 13.81 -6.87
N VAL A 253 14.57 12.57 -6.59
CA VAL A 253 13.90 11.68 -7.56
C VAL A 253 12.55 12.26 -8.01
N GLY A 254 11.93 13.11 -7.18
CA GLY A 254 10.67 13.77 -7.54
C GLY A 254 9.45 12.86 -7.49
N ILE A 255 9.49 11.81 -6.66
CA ILE A 255 8.36 10.89 -6.48
C ILE A 255 7.18 11.64 -5.87
N GLY A 256 6.11 11.83 -6.64
CA GLY A 256 4.94 12.61 -6.24
C GLY A 256 4.26 12.11 -4.97
N GLU A 257 4.30 10.81 -4.70
CA GLU A 257 3.76 10.21 -3.47
C GLU A 257 4.50 10.62 -2.20
N LEU A 258 5.78 11.02 -2.31
CA LEU A 258 6.61 11.47 -1.20
C LEU A 258 6.53 12.98 -0.96
N ALA A 259 5.83 13.70 -1.82
CA ALA A 259 5.66 15.14 -1.67
C ALA A 259 4.77 15.48 -0.45
N PRO A 260 4.97 16.65 0.18
CA PRO A 260 4.05 17.17 1.17
C PRO A 260 2.63 17.29 0.60
N TRP A 261 1.62 16.83 1.34
CA TRP A 261 0.25 16.86 0.82
C TRP A 261 -0.26 18.26 0.50
N THR A 262 0.23 19.25 1.23
CA THR A 262 -0.06 20.67 0.99
C THR A 262 0.46 21.19 -0.36
N GLU A 263 1.46 20.54 -0.93
CA GLU A 263 2.03 20.85 -2.24
C GLU A 263 1.39 20.00 -3.34
N ALA A 264 1.29 18.68 -3.10
CA ALA A 264 0.76 17.74 -4.08
C ALA A 264 -0.74 17.93 -4.36
N ALA A 265 -1.56 18.17 -3.29
CA ALA A 265 -3.00 18.31 -3.41
C ALA A 265 -3.59 19.24 -2.31
N PRO A 266 -3.34 20.56 -2.37
CA PRO A 266 -3.66 21.48 -1.28
C PRO A 266 -5.15 21.53 -0.91
N ALA A 267 -6.04 21.41 -1.87
CA ALA A 267 -7.48 21.39 -1.63
C ALA A 267 -7.92 20.14 -0.85
N GLN A 268 -7.34 18.98 -1.18
CA GLN A 268 -7.62 17.72 -0.50
C GLN A 268 -7.05 17.75 0.93
N ALA A 269 -5.83 18.28 1.11
CA ALA A 269 -5.22 18.46 2.42
C ALA A 269 -6.07 19.37 3.32
N ALA A 270 -6.57 20.51 2.79
CA ALA A 270 -7.46 21.41 3.53
C ALA A 270 -8.79 20.75 3.91
N ALA A 271 -9.39 19.97 2.99
CA ALA A 271 -10.59 19.21 3.27
C ALA A 271 -10.36 18.14 4.35
N ALA A 272 -9.26 17.41 4.29
CA ALA A 272 -8.88 16.42 5.30
C ALA A 272 -8.65 17.05 6.68
N CYS A 273 -7.94 18.17 6.76
CA CYS A 273 -7.77 18.93 7.99
C CYS A 273 -9.13 19.35 8.59
N THR A 274 -10.04 19.86 7.75
CA THR A 274 -11.37 20.28 8.17
C THR A 274 -12.18 19.11 8.71
N LEU A 275 -12.19 17.97 8.01
CA LEU A 275 -12.90 16.77 8.44
C LEU A 275 -12.31 16.17 9.72
N ALA A 276 -11.00 16.10 9.83
CA ALA A 276 -10.32 15.64 11.05
C ALA A 276 -10.65 16.55 12.24
N ALA A 277 -10.58 17.87 12.07
CA ALA A 277 -10.95 18.84 13.11
C ALA A 277 -12.43 18.71 13.51
N ALA A 278 -13.34 18.59 12.55
CA ALA A 278 -14.77 18.40 12.81
C ALA A 278 -15.03 17.10 13.60
N LEU A 279 -14.37 15.99 13.22
CA LEU A 279 -14.47 14.71 13.92
C LEU A 279 -13.96 14.84 15.37
N LEU A 280 -12.79 15.43 15.59
CA LEU A 280 -12.20 15.60 16.91
C LEU A 280 -13.06 16.50 17.81
N LEU A 281 -13.57 17.60 17.27
CA LEU A 281 -14.50 18.49 17.99
C LEU A 281 -15.81 17.78 18.34
N TYR A 282 -16.36 16.99 17.41
CA TYR A 282 -17.55 16.20 17.66
C TYR A 282 -17.32 15.17 18.76
N ARG A 283 -16.20 14.40 18.70
CA ARG A 283 -15.82 13.43 19.74
C ARG A 283 -15.67 14.10 21.12
N LEU A 284 -15.00 15.25 21.17
CA LEU A 284 -14.83 16.02 22.40
C LEU A 284 -16.19 16.47 22.97
N ARG A 285 -17.10 16.94 22.09
CA ARG A 285 -18.45 17.37 22.51
C ARG A 285 -19.28 16.22 23.08
N VAL A 286 -19.23 15.04 22.44
CA VAL A 286 -19.94 13.84 22.89
C VAL A 286 -19.41 13.40 24.26
N ARG A 287 -18.08 13.34 24.44
CA ARG A 287 -17.47 13.01 25.75
C ARG A 287 -17.87 13.96 26.85
N ARG A 288 -17.84 15.27 26.60
CA ARG A 288 -18.24 16.30 27.61
C ARG A 288 -19.70 16.14 28.01
N ARG A 289 -20.60 15.82 27.09
CA ARG A 289 -22.03 15.57 27.39
C ARG A 289 -22.22 14.29 28.20
N GLY A 290 -21.41 13.27 27.98
CA GLY A 290 -21.42 12.01 28.75
C GLY A 290 -20.70 12.07 30.10
N GLY A 291 -20.24 13.26 30.55
CA GLY A 291 -19.51 13.41 31.81
C GLY A 291 -18.06 12.96 31.79
N GLY A 292 -17.51 12.64 30.61
CA GLY A 292 -16.12 12.21 30.44
C GLY A 292 -15.11 13.33 30.72
N ARG A 293 -14.08 13.03 31.51
CA ARG A 293 -13.02 14.00 31.91
C ARG A 293 -11.78 13.92 31.01
N ALA A 294 -11.59 12.87 30.25
CA ALA A 294 -10.42 12.70 29.40
C ALA A 294 -10.45 13.71 28.24
N LEU A 295 -9.41 14.55 28.13
CA LEU A 295 -9.25 15.49 27.03
C LEU A 295 -8.84 14.79 25.74
N LEU A 296 -7.99 13.77 25.83
CA LEU A 296 -7.43 13.01 24.71
C LEU A 296 -7.63 11.52 24.94
N GLU A 297 -8.13 10.83 23.94
CA GLU A 297 -8.20 9.36 23.90
C GLU A 297 -7.28 8.84 22.79
N ALA A 298 -6.94 7.54 22.83
CA ALA A 298 -6.06 6.92 21.83
C ALA A 298 -6.52 7.14 20.37
N GLY A 299 -7.86 7.10 20.13
CA GLY A 299 -8.41 7.38 18.80
C GLY A 299 -8.19 8.83 18.34
N ASP A 300 -8.20 9.81 19.25
CA ASP A 300 -7.92 11.22 18.91
C ASP A 300 -6.43 11.40 18.61
N ALA A 301 -5.56 10.78 19.44
CA ALA A 301 -4.12 10.82 19.24
C ALA A 301 -3.73 10.16 17.91
N LEU A 302 -4.42 9.07 17.54
CA LEU A 302 -4.19 8.38 16.26
C LEU A 302 -4.58 9.27 15.07
N VAL A 303 -5.75 9.93 15.11
CA VAL A 303 -6.16 10.86 14.05
C VAL A 303 -5.19 12.03 13.93
N LEU A 304 -4.75 12.62 15.04
CA LEU A 304 -3.77 13.72 15.03
C LEU A 304 -2.42 13.26 14.47
N GLY A 305 -1.90 12.11 14.93
CA GLY A 305 -0.62 11.57 14.47
C GLY A 305 -0.63 11.24 12.99
N THR A 306 -1.69 10.57 12.50
CA THR A 306 -1.82 10.24 11.08
C THR A 306 -2.10 11.46 10.21
N LEU A 307 -2.78 12.49 10.72
CA LEU A 307 -2.93 13.78 10.03
C LEU A 307 -1.56 14.44 9.81
N MET A 308 -0.72 14.52 10.86
CA MET A 308 0.63 15.09 10.74
C MET A 308 1.49 14.31 9.74
N LEU A 309 1.43 12.97 9.76
CA LEU A 309 2.13 12.13 8.80
C LEU A 309 1.62 12.36 7.36
N SER A 310 0.32 12.50 7.17
CA SER A 310 -0.28 12.74 5.86
C SER A 310 0.09 14.12 5.30
N LEU A 311 0.12 15.15 6.15
CA LEU A 311 0.56 16.49 5.73
C LEU A 311 2.02 16.52 5.30
N ALA A 312 2.87 15.74 5.98
CA ALA A 312 4.28 15.60 5.62
C ALA A 312 4.50 14.81 4.33
N ASN A 313 3.60 13.85 4.03
CA ASN A 313 3.75 12.97 2.88
C ASN A 313 2.37 12.43 2.48
N VAL A 314 1.94 12.72 1.24
CA VAL A 314 0.62 12.36 0.72
C VAL A 314 0.35 10.86 0.79
N ARG A 315 1.39 10.05 0.65
CA ARG A 315 1.32 8.58 0.76
C ARG A 315 0.62 8.07 2.03
N ASN A 316 0.61 8.87 3.12
CA ASN A 316 0.01 8.48 4.40
C ASN A 316 -1.49 8.79 4.52
N GLU A 317 -2.14 9.36 3.49
CA GLU A 317 -3.57 9.73 3.53
C GLU A 317 -4.49 8.55 3.87
N LEU A 318 -4.15 7.33 3.43
CA LEU A 318 -4.90 6.11 3.73
C LEU A 318 -4.90 5.80 5.24
N PHE A 319 -3.80 6.06 5.94
CA PHE A 319 -3.73 5.90 7.40
C PHE A 319 -4.61 6.92 8.12
N LEU A 320 -4.67 8.16 7.64
CA LEU A 320 -5.58 9.16 8.17
C LEU A 320 -7.04 8.75 7.98
N MET A 321 -7.43 8.34 6.78
CA MET A 321 -8.80 7.88 6.50
C MET A 321 -9.19 6.69 7.36
N THR A 322 -8.28 5.71 7.50
CA THR A 322 -8.46 4.56 8.37
C THR A 322 -8.63 4.99 9.83
N SER A 323 -7.77 5.88 10.32
CA SER A 323 -7.81 6.39 11.70
C SER A 323 -9.09 7.16 12.00
N MET A 324 -9.56 7.97 11.04
CA MET A 324 -10.83 8.70 11.17
C MET A 324 -12.02 7.75 11.23
N ALA A 325 -12.07 6.71 10.39
CA ALA A 325 -13.13 5.69 10.41
C ALA A 325 -13.13 4.90 11.73
N LEU A 326 -11.94 4.52 12.23
CA LEU A 326 -11.77 3.84 13.51
C LEU A 326 -12.20 4.75 14.68
N ALA A 327 -11.78 6.02 14.69
CA ALA A 327 -12.15 6.99 15.73
C ALA A 327 -13.65 7.30 15.70
N LEU A 328 -14.27 7.36 14.51
CA LEU A 328 -15.72 7.55 14.36
C LEU A 328 -16.50 6.37 14.94
N SER A 329 -15.97 5.16 14.83
CA SER A 329 -16.60 3.96 15.36
C SER A 329 -16.76 3.96 16.89
N ASP A 330 -15.93 4.70 17.60
CA ASP A 330 -16.02 4.82 19.05
C ASP A 330 -17.30 5.55 19.53
N ILE A 331 -17.87 6.39 18.67
CA ILE A 331 -19.04 7.23 18.98
C ILE A 331 -20.36 6.52 18.68
N GLN A 332 -20.33 5.49 17.86
CA GLN A 332 -21.56 4.85 17.33
C GLN A 332 -22.48 4.24 18.40
N GLY A 333 -21.96 3.91 19.58
CA GLY A 333 -22.79 3.40 20.69
C GLY A 333 -23.81 4.42 21.22
N GLU A 334 -23.64 5.71 20.90
CA GLU A 334 -24.43 6.83 21.44
C GLU A 334 -25.43 7.40 20.40
N VAL A 335 -25.22 7.11 19.11
CA VAL A 335 -26.13 7.55 18.03
C VAL A 335 -27.13 6.44 17.73
N ALA A 336 -28.34 6.55 18.24
CA ALA A 336 -29.44 5.69 17.84
C ALA A 336 -29.74 5.95 16.35
N GLY A 337 -29.37 5.01 15.48
CA GLY A 337 -29.74 5.06 14.07
C GLY A 337 -31.25 4.95 13.87
N PRO A 338 -31.78 5.40 12.73
CA PRO A 338 -33.21 5.24 12.42
C PRO A 338 -33.58 3.76 12.47
N CYS A 339 -34.68 3.47 13.17
CA CYS A 339 -35.21 2.11 13.28
C CYS A 339 -35.68 1.64 11.90
N VAL A 340 -34.90 0.77 11.26
CA VAL A 340 -35.28 0.17 9.96
C VAL A 340 -36.44 -0.80 10.20
N ARG A 341 -37.63 -0.45 9.74
CA ARG A 341 -38.86 -1.24 9.94
C ARG A 341 -38.77 -2.65 9.34
N SER A 342 -38.10 -2.81 8.19
CA SER A 342 -37.82 -4.11 7.57
C SER A 342 -36.38 -4.16 7.05
N PRO A 343 -35.50 -5.06 7.58
CA PRO A 343 -34.12 -5.15 7.11
C PRO A 343 -33.95 -5.97 5.83
N ILE A 344 -34.99 -6.66 5.35
CA ILE A 344 -34.90 -7.61 4.21
C ILE A 344 -34.59 -6.88 2.91
N ALA A 345 -35.35 -5.80 2.61
CA ALA A 345 -35.16 -5.05 1.36
C ALA A 345 -33.76 -4.40 1.26
N PRO A 346 -33.26 -3.67 2.29
CA PRO A 346 -31.90 -3.18 2.25
C PRO A 346 -30.84 -4.30 2.11
N ALA A 347 -31.02 -5.44 2.77
CA ALA A 347 -30.09 -6.56 2.65
C ALA A 347 -30.09 -7.15 1.25
N ALA A 348 -31.25 -7.32 0.63
CA ALA A 348 -31.37 -7.79 -0.75
C ALA A 348 -30.70 -6.81 -1.74
N CYS A 349 -30.91 -5.51 -1.57
CA CYS A 349 -30.25 -4.48 -2.39
C CYS A 349 -28.72 -4.50 -2.24
N CYS A 350 -28.19 -4.59 -1.00
CA CYS A 350 -26.76 -4.65 -0.76
C CYS A 350 -26.14 -5.94 -1.34
N THR A 351 -26.82 -7.07 -1.23
CA THR A 351 -26.37 -8.34 -1.82
C THR A 351 -26.37 -8.28 -3.34
N ALA A 352 -27.43 -7.73 -3.95
CA ALA A 352 -27.48 -7.53 -5.39
C ALA A 352 -26.38 -6.58 -5.89
N ALA A 353 -26.13 -5.48 -5.16
CA ALA A 353 -25.04 -4.56 -5.46
C ALA A 353 -23.68 -5.27 -5.39
N LEU A 354 -23.45 -6.10 -4.35
CA LEU A 354 -22.21 -6.88 -4.24
C LEU A 354 -22.03 -7.85 -5.41
N LEU A 355 -23.07 -8.61 -5.77
CA LEU A 355 -22.99 -9.55 -6.90
C LEU A 355 -22.73 -8.82 -8.22
N ALA A 356 -23.39 -7.69 -8.46
CA ALA A 356 -23.15 -6.86 -9.63
C ALA A 356 -21.73 -6.29 -9.66
N SER A 357 -21.23 -5.79 -8.53
CA SER A 357 -19.87 -5.25 -8.41
C SER A 357 -18.80 -6.33 -8.59
N LEU A 358 -19.01 -7.52 -8.02
CA LEU A 358 -18.10 -8.66 -8.23
C LEU A 358 -18.12 -9.14 -9.68
N GLY A 359 -19.28 -9.17 -10.33
CA GLY A 359 -19.40 -9.48 -11.76
C GLY A 359 -18.65 -8.48 -12.63
N LEU A 360 -18.77 -7.18 -12.33
CA LEU A 360 -18.04 -6.13 -13.02
C LEU A 360 -16.52 -6.26 -12.79
N LEU A 361 -16.11 -6.48 -11.55
CA LEU A 361 -14.71 -6.69 -11.17
C LEU A 361 -14.12 -7.88 -11.94
N ALA A 362 -14.78 -9.02 -11.94
CA ALA A 362 -14.35 -10.21 -12.66
C ALA A 362 -14.26 -9.98 -14.19
N ALA A 363 -15.09 -9.09 -14.73
CA ALA A 363 -15.05 -8.75 -16.15
C ALA A 363 -13.95 -7.74 -16.52
N THR A 364 -13.49 -6.91 -15.57
CA THR A 364 -12.58 -5.79 -15.85
C THR A 364 -11.14 -6.07 -15.42
N VAL A 365 -10.94 -6.64 -14.26
CA VAL A 365 -9.60 -6.86 -13.65
C VAL A 365 -8.66 -7.72 -14.49
N PRO A 366 -9.09 -8.85 -15.08
CA PRO A 366 -8.18 -9.67 -15.89
C PRO A 366 -7.78 -9.03 -17.22
N ARG A 367 -8.40 -7.91 -17.63
CA ARG A 367 -8.12 -7.31 -18.93
C ARG A 367 -6.72 -6.69 -18.94
N GLN A 368 -6.06 -6.82 -20.08
CA GLN A 368 -4.83 -6.10 -20.35
C GLN A 368 -5.12 -4.63 -20.60
N THR A 369 -4.39 -3.76 -19.93
CA THR A 369 -4.50 -2.31 -20.13
C THR A 369 -3.72 -1.87 -21.37
N PRO A 370 -4.00 -0.69 -21.96
CA PRO A 370 -3.23 -0.18 -23.11
C PRO A 370 -1.73 -0.08 -22.82
N ILE A 371 -1.34 0.35 -21.62
CA ILE A 371 0.07 0.46 -21.23
C ILE A 371 0.75 -0.92 -21.09
N GLU A 372 0.06 -1.92 -20.54
CA GLU A 372 0.57 -3.29 -20.48
C GLU A 372 0.75 -3.89 -21.89
N ALA A 373 -0.18 -3.62 -22.79
CA ALA A 373 -0.09 -4.06 -24.17
C ALA A 373 1.07 -3.39 -24.91
N SER A 374 1.34 -2.10 -24.62
CA SER A 374 2.49 -1.38 -25.16
C SER A 374 3.81 -1.91 -24.60
N ALA A 375 3.89 -2.14 -23.27
CA ALA A 375 5.07 -2.73 -22.65
C ALA A 375 5.38 -4.13 -23.24
N ALA A 376 4.37 -4.97 -23.45
CA ALA A 376 4.55 -6.27 -24.09
C ALA A 376 5.11 -6.17 -25.50
N ARG A 377 4.69 -5.15 -26.31
CA ARG A 377 5.26 -4.89 -27.63
C ARG A 377 6.71 -4.41 -27.55
N ALA A 378 7.03 -3.55 -26.59
CA ALA A 378 8.41 -3.11 -26.37
C ALA A 378 9.33 -4.29 -25.97
N MET A 379 8.89 -5.19 -25.10
CA MET A 379 9.65 -6.40 -24.75
C MET A 379 9.84 -7.32 -25.98
N ALA A 380 8.80 -7.54 -26.77
CA ALA A 380 8.90 -8.31 -28.02
C ALA A 380 9.85 -7.66 -29.04
N ALA A 381 9.92 -6.35 -29.09
CA ALA A 381 10.87 -5.61 -29.94
C ALA A 381 12.33 -5.79 -29.47
N LEU A 382 12.59 -5.79 -28.16
CA LEU A 382 13.92 -6.12 -27.61
C LEU A 382 14.32 -7.55 -28.00
N GLU A 383 13.47 -8.54 -27.75
CA GLU A 383 13.73 -9.93 -28.09
C GLU A 383 13.99 -10.12 -29.60
N SER A 384 13.17 -9.50 -30.47
CA SER A 384 13.35 -9.59 -31.93
C SER A 384 14.60 -8.87 -32.44
N SER A 385 15.15 -7.95 -31.63
CA SER A 385 16.42 -7.25 -31.91
C SER A 385 17.64 -8.02 -31.40
N GLY A 386 17.44 -9.21 -30.81
CA GLY A 386 18.50 -10.07 -30.35
C GLY A 386 18.85 -9.93 -28.87
N ALA A 387 18.04 -9.22 -28.07
CA ALA A 387 18.25 -9.13 -26.63
C ALA A 387 17.97 -10.50 -25.97
N GLU A 388 18.86 -10.93 -25.09
CA GLU A 388 18.74 -12.18 -24.32
C GLU A 388 18.52 -11.88 -22.83
N PRO A 389 17.88 -12.78 -22.06
CA PRO A 389 17.78 -12.63 -20.60
C PRO A 389 19.17 -12.43 -19.98
N GLY A 390 19.29 -11.43 -19.10
CA GLY A 390 20.56 -11.02 -18.49
C GLY A 390 21.24 -9.83 -19.17
N ASP A 391 20.80 -9.42 -20.35
CA ASP A 391 21.34 -8.24 -21.03
C ASP A 391 21.00 -6.94 -20.27
N ALA A 392 21.98 -6.01 -20.29
CA ALA A 392 21.81 -4.68 -19.75
C ALA A 392 20.92 -3.83 -20.68
N VAL A 393 19.95 -3.11 -20.10
CA VAL A 393 19.05 -2.23 -20.85
C VAL A 393 19.00 -0.87 -20.18
N ILE A 394 19.31 0.20 -20.94
CA ILE A 394 19.12 1.57 -20.50
C ILE A 394 17.63 1.85 -20.45
N CYS A 395 17.15 2.28 -19.30
CA CYS A 395 15.74 2.62 -19.09
C CYS A 395 15.58 3.68 -18.01
N ASP A 396 14.38 4.21 -17.89
CA ASP A 396 13.99 4.99 -16.72
C ASP A 396 13.29 4.12 -15.67
N ILE A 397 12.85 4.78 -14.59
CA ILE A 397 12.21 4.13 -13.44
C ILE A 397 10.88 3.45 -13.82
N ASP A 398 10.16 3.96 -14.82
CA ASP A 398 8.82 3.48 -15.17
C ASP A 398 8.85 2.16 -15.98
N VAL A 399 9.92 1.94 -16.74
CA VAL A 399 10.09 0.77 -17.61
C VAL A 399 10.83 -0.38 -16.90
N GLY A 400 11.69 -0.04 -15.94
CA GLY A 400 12.63 -1.00 -15.35
C GLY A 400 12.00 -2.27 -14.81
N SER A 401 10.89 -2.19 -14.10
CA SER A 401 10.24 -3.38 -13.54
C SER A 401 9.62 -4.31 -14.59
N GLU A 402 9.27 -3.80 -15.78
CA GLU A 402 8.87 -4.63 -16.92
C GLU A 402 10.06 -5.42 -17.45
N LEU A 403 11.23 -4.77 -17.57
CA LEU A 403 12.45 -5.39 -17.99
C LEU A 403 12.90 -6.50 -17.04
N GLU A 404 12.85 -6.24 -15.71
CA GLU A 404 13.16 -7.26 -14.69
C GLU A 404 12.24 -8.47 -14.77
N LEU A 405 10.93 -8.25 -14.98
CA LEU A 405 9.95 -9.33 -15.13
C LEU A 405 10.25 -10.18 -16.37
N ALA A 406 10.75 -9.54 -17.44
CA ALA A 406 11.20 -10.20 -18.68
C ALA A 406 12.58 -10.85 -18.57
N GLY A 407 13.32 -10.61 -17.46
CA GLY A 407 14.63 -11.21 -17.21
C GLY A 407 15.81 -10.36 -17.66
N TYR A 408 15.61 -9.13 -18.11
CA TYR A 408 16.68 -8.17 -18.44
C TYR A 408 17.21 -7.45 -17.19
N ARG A 409 18.38 -6.82 -17.32
CA ARG A 409 19.00 -6.01 -16.25
C ARG A 409 18.83 -4.51 -16.55
N PRO A 410 17.82 -3.86 -15.97
CA PRO A 410 17.54 -2.44 -16.21
C PRO A 410 18.56 -1.51 -15.53
N LEU A 411 18.68 -0.28 -16.04
CA LEU A 411 19.45 0.80 -15.40
C LEU A 411 18.79 1.25 -14.08
N LEU A 412 17.47 1.42 -14.10
CA LEU A 412 16.63 1.85 -12.97
C LEU A 412 15.37 0.98 -12.90
N ASP A 413 14.76 0.95 -11.72
CA ASP A 413 13.42 0.39 -11.47
C ASP A 413 12.67 1.20 -10.41
N THR A 414 11.49 0.77 -10.02
CA THR A 414 10.63 1.48 -9.06
C THR A 414 11.13 1.46 -7.61
N ARG A 415 12.18 0.71 -7.30
CA ARG A 415 12.83 0.71 -5.97
C ARG A 415 13.76 1.92 -5.81
N ALA A 416 13.23 3.13 -5.92
CA ALA A 416 14.02 4.36 -5.92
C ALA A 416 15.02 4.47 -4.75
N GLU A 417 14.69 3.89 -3.60
CA GLU A 417 15.59 3.81 -2.45
C GLU A 417 16.87 3.01 -2.73
N LEU A 418 16.83 2.05 -3.66
CA LEU A 418 17.97 1.24 -4.05
C LEU A 418 19.08 2.07 -4.69
N PHE A 419 18.71 3.12 -5.42
CA PHE A 419 19.65 3.95 -6.19
C PHE A 419 20.21 5.14 -5.39
N CYS A 420 19.76 5.31 -4.15
CA CYS A 420 20.16 6.41 -3.28
C CYS A 420 21.36 6.02 -2.41
N PRO A 421 22.48 6.81 -2.40
CA PRO A 421 23.70 6.47 -1.67
C PRO A 421 23.50 6.30 -0.16
N GLU A 422 22.54 7.03 0.44
CA GLU A 422 22.24 6.92 1.86
C GLU A 422 21.63 5.55 2.24
N LEU A 423 21.11 4.79 1.25
CA LEU A 423 20.33 3.58 1.47
C LEU A 423 21.00 2.31 0.92
N ASN A 424 21.91 2.46 -0.07
CA ASN A 424 22.47 1.34 -0.83
C ASN A 424 23.94 1.02 -0.50
N GLY A 425 24.54 1.69 0.48
CA GLY A 425 25.93 1.49 0.85
C GLY A 425 26.91 2.52 0.28
N GLY A 426 26.41 3.63 -0.28
CA GLY A 426 27.19 4.80 -0.66
C GLY A 426 27.38 5.00 -2.17
N ALA A 427 26.78 4.17 -3.02
CA ALA A 427 26.87 4.33 -4.48
C ALA A 427 25.81 5.33 -4.99
N ASP A 428 26.23 6.37 -5.71
CA ASP A 428 25.32 7.32 -6.36
C ASP A 428 24.82 6.79 -7.72
N ALA A 429 24.10 5.66 -7.68
CA ALA A 429 23.54 5.07 -8.88
C ALA A 429 22.44 5.96 -9.51
N TRP A 430 21.70 6.73 -8.70
CA TRP A 430 20.74 7.70 -9.20
C TRP A 430 21.39 8.84 -9.97
N GLY A 431 22.50 9.41 -9.45
CA GLY A 431 23.28 10.41 -10.14
C GLY A 431 23.82 9.90 -11.48
N THR A 432 24.38 8.69 -11.51
CA THR A 432 24.86 8.03 -12.73
C THR A 432 23.73 7.87 -13.74
N ALA A 433 22.57 7.34 -13.31
CA ALA A 433 21.43 7.15 -14.19
C ALA A 433 20.93 8.49 -14.80
N ARG A 434 20.94 9.58 -14.04
CA ARG A 434 20.58 10.91 -14.55
C ARG A 434 21.54 11.38 -15.65
N HIS A 435 22.83 11.12 -15.58
CA HIS A 435 23.78 11.43 -16.65
C HIS A 435 23.45 10.64 -17.91
N VAL A 436 23.18 9.33 -17.77
CA VAL A 436 22.76 8.48 -18.90
C VAL A 436 21.49 9.03 -19.54
N LEU A 437 20.44 9.29 -18.76
CA LEU A 437 19.15 9.79 -19.27
C LEU A 437 19.23 11.23 -19.83
N ALA A 438 20.25 12.01 -19.44
CA ALA A 438 20.54 13.31 -20.01
C ALA A 438 21.33 13.25 -21.33
N GLY A 439 21.72 12.04 -21.79
CA GLY A 439 22.42 11.84 -23.06
C GLY A 439 23.94 12.00 -22.96
N ASP A 440 24.55 11.88 -21.79
CA ASP A 440 26.00 11.84 -21.60
C ASP A 440 26.57 10.58 -22.24
N GLU A 441 27.30 10.71 -23.33
CA GLU A 441 27.81 9.58 -24.15
C GLU A 441 28.76 8.70 -23.35
N ASP A 442 29.64 9.27 -22.52
CA ASP A 442 30.57 8.49 -21.68
C ASP A 442 29.79 7.68 -20.62
N ALA A 443 28.75 8.27 -20.04
CA ALA A 443 27.89 7.58 -19.09
C ALA A 443 27.07 6.46 -19.76
N ILE A 444 26.57 6.68 -20.98
CA ILE A 444 25.86 5.66 -21.79
C ILE A 444 26.79 4.49 -22.08
N GLU A 445 28.00 4.74 -22.59
CA GLU A 445 28.96 3.68 -22.88
C GLU A 445 29.41 2.95 -21.61
N GLY A 446 29.53 3.66 -20.49
CA GLY A 446 29.85 3.10 -19.18
C GLY A 446 28.84 2.08 -18.66
N THR A 447 27.60 2.07 -19.18
CA THR A 447 26.59 1.04 -18.83
C THR A 447 26.89 -0.33 -19.44
N GLY A 448 27.63 -0.36 -20.55
CA GLY A 448 27.84 -1.58 -21.34
C GLY A 448 26.58 -2.14 -21.99
N ALA A 449 25.51 -1.35 -22.05
CA ALA A 449 24.23 -1.78 -22.62
C ALA A 449 24.23 -1.63 -24.16
N ASP A 450 23.69 -2.63 -24.84
CA ASP A 450 23.44 -2.61 -26.28
C ASP A 450 21.97 -2.31 -26.62
N PHE A 451 21.12 -2.15 -25.59
CA PHE A 451 19.69 -1.90 -25.72
C PHE A 451 19.25 -0.74 -24.82
N ALA A 452 18.22 -0.01 -25.29
CA ALA A 452 17.53 0.98 -24.48
C ALA A 452 16.01 0.87 -24.70
N ALA A 453 15.24 1.08 -23.61
CA ALA A 453 13.79 1.10 -23.64
C ALA A 453 13.30 2.22 -22.71
N VAL A 454 12.70 3.26 -23.27
CA VAL A 454 12.26 4.48 -22.55
C VAL A 454 10.87 4.91 -22.99
N PRO A 455 10.14 5.72 -22.20
CA PRO A 455 8.91 6.34 -22.66
C PRO A 455 9.17 7.21 -23.90
N SER A 456 8.34 7.05 -24.93
CA SER A 456 8.51 7.70 -26.23
C SER A 456 8.58 9.23 -26.09
N GLY A 457 9.66 9.83 -26.58
CA GLY A 457 9.89 11.28 -26.58
C GLY A 457 10.15 11.92 -25.22
N ALA A 458 10.30 11.12 -24.15
CA ALA A 458 10.57 11.66 -22.81
C ALA A 458 12.01 12.15 -22.64
N TYR A 459 12.95 11.55 -23.38
CA TYR A 459 14.40 11.79 -23.24
C TYR A 459 15.06 12.12 -24.61
N PRO A 460 14.71 13.25 -25.26
CA PRO A 460 15.21 13.55 -26.61
C PRO A 460 16.73 13.63 -26.69
N ALA A 461 17.42 14.15 -25.67
CA ALA A 461 18.89 14.20 -25.66
C ALA A 461 19.51 12.78 -25.60
N LEU A 462 18.92 11.86 -24.84
CA LEU A 462 19.33 10.45 -24.83
C LEU A 462 19.12 9.81 -26.22
N GLU A 463 17.97 10.02 -26.84
CA GLU A 463 17.62 9.46 -28.15
C GLU A 463 18.63 9.95 -29.25
N ASP A 464 19.02 11.25 -29.20
CA ASP A 464 20.03 11.83 -30.11
C ASP A 464 21.39 11.18 -29.86
N SER A 465 21.84 11.06 -28.60
CA SER A 465 23.14 10.46 -28.24
C SER A 465 23.19 8.97 -28.60
N LEU A 466 22.10 8.20 -28.32
CA LEU A 466 21.99 6.80 -28.71
C LEU A 466 22.19 6.62 -30.24
N SER A 467 21.58 7.50 -31.03
CA SER A 467 21.74 7.51 -32.49
C SER A 467 23.18 7.76 -32.90
N GLY A 468 23.88 8.71 -32.22
CA GLY A 468 25.31 9.02 -32.43
C GLY A 468 26.23 7.83 -32.08
N LEU A 469 25.87 7.04 -31.05
CA LEU A 469 26.60 5.87 -30.57
C LEU A 469 26.27 4.58 -31.37
N GLY A 470 25.53 4.67 -32.46
CA GLY A 470 25.25 3.54 -33.35
C GLY A 470 24.02 2.74 -32.99
N PHE A 471 23.20 3.18 -32.04
CA PHE A 471 21.88 2.58 -31.80
C PHE A 471 20.90 2.98 -32.92
N SER A 472 19.95 2.14 -33.20
CA SER A 472 18.84 2.40 -34.11
C SER A 472 17.51 2.21 -33.40
N LEU A 473 16.56 3.09 -33.69
CA LEU A 473 15.17 2.91 -33.21
C LEU A 473 14.58 1.66 -33.89
N VAL A 474 14.18 0.67 -33.08
CA VAL A 474 13.61 -0.60 -33.57
C VAL A 474 12.10 -0.70 -33.30
N HIS A 475 11.59 0.07 -32.33
CA HIS A 475 10.17 0.15 -32.04
C HIS A 475 9.83 1.51 -31.45
N ASP A 476 8.68 2.06 -31.83
CA ASP A 476 8.05 3.21 -31.20
C ASP A 476 6.54 3.15 -31.47
N ASP A 477 5.75 3.05 -30.41
CA ASP A 477 4.28 3.03 -30.52
C ASP A 477 3.61 4.27 -29.87
N GLY A 478 4.42 5.30 -29.57
CA GLY A 478 4.00 6.52 -28.92
C GLY A 478 3.87 6.41 -27.40
N THR A 479 4.08 5.20 -26.83
CA THR A 479 4.15 4.98 -25.38
C THR A 479 5.59 4.64 -24.99
N PHE A 480 6.20 3.67 -25.68
CA PHE A 480 7.58 3.25 -25.47
C PHE A 480 8.36 3.27 -26.77
N ALA A 481 9.59 3.74 -26.68
CA ALA A 481 10.61 3.67 -27.71
C ALA A 481 11.70 2.69 -27.32
N VAL A 482 12.09 1.80 -28.25
CA VAL A 482 13.13 0.78 -28.05
C VAL A 482 14.23 1.01 -29.08
N PHE A 483 15.45 1.02 -28.57
CA PHE A 483 16.66 1.17 -29.39
C PHE A 483 17.56 -0.05 -29.21
N ALA A 484 18.23 -0.46 -30.28
CA ALA A 484 19.22 -1.51 -30.29
C ALA A 484 20.48 -1.04 -31.00
N ARG A 485 21.66 -1.37 -30.45
CA ARG A 485 22.95 -1.11 -31.08
C ARG A 485 23.11 -2.05 -32.29
N LYS A 486 23.53 -1.53 -33.41
CA LYS A 486 23.78 -2.35 -34.58
C LYS A 486 24.97 -3.27 -34.32
N PRO A 487 24.87 -4.58 -34.62
CA PRO A 487 26.03 -5.45 -34.55
C PRO A 487 27.13 -4.88 -35.45
N SER A 488 28.34 -4.73 -34.90
CA SER A 488 29.54 -4.24 -35.57
C SER A 488 30.04 -5.20 -36.67
#